data_6dc905dd75b01d7f1f60f07f3c46f9cf
#
_entry.id   6dc905dd75b01d7f1f60f07f3c46f9cf
#
_cell.length_a   1.000
_cell.length_b   1.000
_cell.length_c   1.000
_cell.angle_alpha   90.00
_cell.angle_beta   90.00
_cell.angle_gamma   90.00
#
_symmetry.space_group_name_H-M   'P 1'
#
loop_
_entity.id
_entity.type
_entity.pdbx_description
1 polymer ?
#
loop_
_entity_poly.entity_id
_entity_poly.type
_entity_poly.pdbx_seq_one_letter_code
_entity_poly.pdbx_strand_id
1 'polypeptide(L)'
;MSTAQRIAHLRAEIKRHNDRYYVLDAPLVPDAEYDKLFRELQALEAQHPEFAMPDSPTQRVGGKVLDAFSPVRHAVPMLSIRTETDISDQGAIAFDTRVRKELKLGENDPPVEYVCELKFDGLAINLRYENGILVQAATRGDGETGEDVTQNVRTIHQVSLRLKNCNADVLEVRGEVYMSRPDFNRYNESQIGRAHV
;
A
#
# COMPACT_ATOMS: atom_id res chain seq x y z
N MET A 1 2.69 35.27 3.57
CA MET A 1 2.79 33.95 2.93
C MET A 1 1.79 33.93 1.78
N SER A 2 2.21 33.59 0.54
CA SER A 2 1.27 33.45 -0.57
C SER A 2 0.39 32.20 -0.40
N THR A 3 -0.76 32.13 -1.11
CA THR A 3 -1.64 30.95 -1.07
C THR A 3 -0.90 29.67 -1.43
N ALA A 4 -0.10 29.71 -2.50
CA ALA A 4 0.74 28.57 -2.88
C ALA A 4 1.72 28.14 -1.78
N GLN A 5 2.35 29.09 -1.10
CA GLN A 5 3.24 28.79 0.04
C GLN A 5 2.47 28.19 1.21
N ARG A 6 1.25 28.65 1.48
CA ARG A 6 0.41 28.11 2.57
C ARG A 6 -0.01 26.69 2.28
N ILE A 7 -0.45 26.39 1.06
CA ILE A 7 -0.81 25.04 0.60
C ILE A 7 0.41 24.09 0.74
N ALA A 8 1.58 24.51 0.26
CA ALA A 8 2.79 23.69 0.36
C ALA A 8 3.18 23.41 1.83
N HIS A 9 3.07 24.40 2.69
CA HIS A 9 3.32 24.26 4.13
C HIS A 9 2.35 23.26 4.78
N LEU A 10 1.04 23.41 4.55
CA LEU A 10 0.00 22.53 5.09
C LEU A 10 0.21 21.06 4.63
N ARG A 11 0.52 20.84 3.37
CA ARG A 11 0.85 19.49 2.87
C ARG A 11 2.03 18.86 3.59
N ALA A 12 3.11 19.62 3.78
CA ALA A 12 4.29 19.13 4.46
C ALA A 12 4.00 18.82 5.95
N GLU A 13 3.22 19.67 6.60
CA GLU A 13 2.85 19.52 8.00
C GLU A 13 1.91 18.32 8.22
N ILE A 14 0.85 18.19 7.43
CA ILE A 14 -0.07 17.06 7.48
C ILE A 14 0.68 15.74 7.17
N LYS A 15 1.58 15.74 6.17
CA LYS A 15 2.40 14.56 5.86
C LYS A 15 3.27 14.16 7.04
N ARG A 16 3.90 15.12 7.72
CA ARG A 16 4.70 14.86 8.92
C ARG A 16 3.86 14.27 10.05
N HIS A 17 2.62 14.77 10.26
CA HIS A 17 1.71 14.24 11.26
C HIS A 17 1.25 12.81 10.89
N ASN A 18 0.95 12.55 9.63
CA ASN A 18 0.61 11.21 9.14
C ASN A 18 1.76 10.22 9.36
N ASP A 19 3.00 10.58 8.98
CA ASP A 19 4.19 9.74 9.20
C ASP A 19 4.34 9.40 10.70
N ARG A 20 4.08 10.38 11.58
CA ARG A 20 4.17 10.19 13.03
C ARG A 20 3.05 9.31 13.60
N TYR A 21 1.84 9.55 13.18
CA TYR A 21 0.67 8.81 13.67
C TYR A 21 0.65 7.37 13.16
N TYR A 22 0.76 7.18 11.83
CA TYR A 22 0.55 5.87 11.20
C TYR A 22 1.81 4.99 11.09
N VAL A 23 3.01 5.59 11.12
CA VAL A 23 4.27 4.85 10.95
C VAL A 23 5.03 4.72 12.26
N LEU A 24 5.03 5.77 13.09
CA LEU A 24 5.83 5.82 14.31
C LEU A 24 5.01 5.63 15.60
N ASP A 25 3.67 5.56 15.50
CA ASP A 25 2.74 5.50 16.65
C ASP A 25 3.06 6.56 17.74
N ALA A 26 3.45 7.76 17.29
CA ALA A 26 3.89 8.87 18.15
C ALA A 26 3.27 10.20 17.68
N PRO A 27 1.95 10.41 17.86
CA PRO A 27 1.27 11.63 17.45
C PRO A 27 1.84 12.85 18.17
N LEU A 28 1.97 13.98 17.44
CA LEU A 28 2.49 15.23 17.98
C LEU A 28 1.39 16.23 18.35
N VAL A 29 0.20 16.07 17.79
CA VAL A 29 -0.93 16.99 17.96
C VAL A 29 -2.20 16.20 18.23
N PRO A 30 -3.17 16.79 18.96
CA PRO A 30 -4.51 16.22 19.11
C PRO A 30 -5.24 16.14 17.77
N ASP A 31 -6.16 15.18 17.63
CA ASP A 31 -6.95 14.95 16.40
C ASP A 31 -7.68 16.23 15.94
N ALA A 32 -8.19 17.03 16.87
CA ALA A 32 -8.88 18.29 16.55
C ALA A 32 -7.98 19.32 15.86
N GLU A 33 -6.69 19.34 16.17
CA GLU A 33 -5.72 20.25 15.54
C GLU A 33 -5.34 19.73 14.15
N TYR A 34 -5.13 18.43 14.02
CA TYR A 34 -4.93 17.78 12.71
C TYR A 34 -6.11 18.03 11.78
N ASP A 35 -7.34 17.83 12.23
CA ASP A 35 -8.57 18.09 11.47
C ASP A 35 -8.67 19.52 10.97
N LYS A 36 -8.24 20.49 11.77
CA LYS A 36 -8.22 21.91 11.40
C LYS A 36 -7.26 22.17 10.24
N LEU A 37 -6.04 21.63 10.31
CA LEU A 37 -5.05 21.74 9.23
C LEU A 37 -5.55 21.06 7.94
N PHE A 38 -6.18 19.90 8.08
CA PHE A 38 -6.70 19.14 6.93
C PHE A 38 -7.84 19.89 6.23
N ARG A 39 -8.81 20.43 6.99
CA ARG A 39 -9.93 21.23 6.44
C ARG A 39 -9.43 22.52 5.78
N GLU A 40 -8.43 23.18 6.34
CA GLU A 40 -7.82 24.36 5.74
C GLU A 40 -7.19 24.01 4.38
N LEU A 41 -6.41 22.93 4.31
CA LEU A 41 -5.82 22.48 3.05
C LEU A 41 -6.90 22.14 2.01
N GLN A 42 -7.93 21.41 2.40
CA GLN A 42 -9.04 21.03 1.52
C GLN A 42 -9.76 22.26 0.94
N ALA A 43 -10.04 23.26 1.80
CA ALA A 43 -10.68 24.49 1.38
C ALA A 43 -9.80 25.29 0.40
N LEU A 44 -8.50 25.39 0.66
CA LEU A 44 -7.57 26.10 -0.22
C LEU A 44 -7.39 25.41 -1.56
N GLU A 45 -7.31 24.09 -1.60
CA GLU A 45 -7.21 23.32 -2.86
C GLU A 45 -8.52 23.39 -3.68
N ALA A 46 -9.67 23.45 -3.02
CA ALA A 46 -10.96 23.64 -3.69
C ALA A 46 -11.09 25.06 -4.30
N GLN A 47 -10.57 26.09 -3.62
CA GLN A 47 -10.57 27.48 -4.12
C GLN A 47 -9.50 27.71 -5.20
N HIS A 48 -8.44 26.92 -5.20
CA HIS A 48 -7.28 27.04 -6.08
C HIS A 48 -6.91 25.71 -6.74
N PRO A 49 -7.76 25.21 -7.67
CA PRO A 49 -7.54 23.91 -8.32
C PRO A 49 -6.20 23.83 -9.08
N GLU A 50 -5.64 24.97 -9.48
CA GLU A 50 -4.32 25.07 -10.13
C GLU A 50 -3.17 24.60 -9.25
N PHE A 51 -3.38 24.57 -7.92
CA PHE A 51 -2.40 24.05 -6.95
C PHE A 51 -2.72 22.63 -6.47
N ALA A 52 -3.84 22.03 -6.91
CA ALA A 52 -4.15 20.66 -6.55
C ALA A 52 -3.09 19.68 -7.10
N MET A 53 -2.65 18.72 -6.27
CA MET A 53 -1.64 17.73 -6.66
C MET A 53 -2.17 16.31 -6.42
N PRO A 54 -1.86 15.35 -7.31
CA PRO A 54 -2.34 13.97 -7.17
C PRO A 54 -1.90 13.26 -5.88
N ASP A 55 -0.78 13.71 -5.31
CA ASP A 55 -0.19 13.18 -4.07
C ASP A 55 -0.53 14.02 -2.83
N SER A 56 -1.48 14.96 -2.93
CA SER A 56 -1.95 15.70 -1.76
C SER A 56 -2.60 14.76 -0.74
N PRO A 57 -2.42 14.99 0.58
CA PRO A 57 -3.15 14.27 1.61
C PRO A 57 -4.66 14.29 1.43
N THR A 58 -5.21 15.34 0.83
CA THR A 58 -6.65 15.49 0.54
C THR A 58 -7.16 14.49 -0.48
N GLN A 59 -6.28 13.92 -1.32
CA GLN A 59 -6.64 12.87 -2.29
C GLN A 59 -6.82 11.49 -1.67
N ARG A 60 -6.57 11.33 -0.35
CA ARG A 60 -6.83 10.08 0.38
C ARG A 60 -8.30 9.87 0.71
N VAL A 61 -9.11 10.92 0.69
CA VAL A 61 -10.51 10.86 1.14
C VAL A 61 -11.45 10.93 -0.05
N GLY A 62 -12.32 9.90 -0.16
CA GLY A 62 -13.58 10.01 -0.87
C GLY A 62 -13.48 10.07 -2.39
N GLY A 63 -12.90 9.04 -3.00
CA GLY A 63 -13.30 8.71 -4.37
C GLY A 63 -14.78 8.32 -4.40
N LYS A 64 -15.50 8.72 -5.44
CA LYS A 64 -16.86 8.24 -5.73
C LYS A 64 -16.84 6.71 -5.66
N VAL A 65 -17.81 6.11 -4.98
CA VAL A 65 -17.98 4.65 -4.99
C VAL A 65 -18.06 4.21 -6.45
N LEU A 66 -17.15 3.36 -6.88
CA LEU A 66 -17.15 2.82 -8.23
C LEU A 66 -18.19 1.69 -8.28
N ASP A 67 -19.11 1.73 -9.25
CA ASP A 67 -20.10 0.69 -9.48
C ASP A 67 -19.47 -0.60 -10.01
N ALA A 68 -18.27 -0.51 -10.60
CA ALA A 68 -17.44 -1.63 -11.03
C ALA A 68 -15.97 -1.19 -11.10
N PHE A 69 -15.07 -2.14 -10.82
CA PHE A 69 -13.62 -1.92 -10.98
C PHE A 69 -13.21 -2.08 -12.45
N SER A 70 -12.38 -1.17 -12.94
CA SER A 70 -11.81 -1.28 -14.28
C SER A 70 -10.70 -2.33 -14.31
N PRO A 71 -10.58 -3.14 -15.40
CA PRO A 71 -9.48 -4.08 -15.53
C PRO A 71 -8.16 -3.35 -15.76
N VAL A 72 -7.10 -3.86 -15.14
CA VAL A 72 -5.71 -3.40 -15.28
C VAL A 72 -4.83 -4.57 -15.67
N ARG A 73 -4.17 -4.46 -16.83
CA ARG A 73 -3.16 -5.42 -17.23
C ARG A 73 -1.84 -5.10 -16.55
N HIS A 74 -1.23 -6.09 -15.87
CA HIS A 74 0.07 -5.95 -15.24
C HIS A 74 1.18 -5.83 -16.29
N ALA A 75 2.11 -4.88 -16.11
CA ALA A 75 3.28 -4.75 -16.97
C ALA A 75 4.22 -5.98 -16.83
N VAL A 76 4.29 -6.52 -15.61
CA VAL A 76 4.96 -7.78 -15.31
C VAL A 76 3.95 -8.69 -14.60
N PRO A 77 3.73 -9.93 -15.02
CA PRO A 77 2.76 -10.83 -14.38
C PRO A 77 2.99 -11.00 -12.88
N MET A 78 1.91 -11.07 -12.11
CA MET A 78 1.93 -11.33 -10.67
C MET A 78 1.86 -12.84 -10.42
N LEU A 79 3.03 -13.47 -10.37
CA LEU A 79 3.14 -14.91 -10.19
C LEU A 79 2.75 -15.34 -8.76
N SER A 80 2.29 -16.58 -8.61
CA SER A 80 2.12 -17.22 -7.31
C SER A 80 3.42 -17.82 -6.83
N ILE A 81 3.65 -17.81 -5.51
CA ILE A 81 4.74 -18.55 -4.89
C ILE A 81 4.37 -20.04 -4.80
N ARG A 82 5.38 -20.91 -4.93
CA ARG A 82 5.20 -22.34 -4.72
C ARG A 82 5.12 -22.62 -3.21
N THR A 83 4.09 -23.35 -2.80
CA THR A 83 3.93 -23.79 -1.43
C THR A 83 4.59 -25.13 -1.22
N GLU A 84 5.43 -25.28 -0.18
CA GLU A 84 5.86 -26.57 0.35
C GLU A 84 4.80 -27.04 1.36
N THR A 85 4.31 -28.26 1.19
CA THR A 85 3.25 -28.82 2.03
C THR A 85 3.79 -29.71 3.14
N ASP A 86 5.03 -30.19 3.04
CA ASP A 86 5.69 -30.92 4.10
C ASP A 86 6.25 -29.93 5.13
N ILE A 87 5.66 -29.93 6.33
CA ILE A 87 6.04 -29.07 7.45
C ILE A 87 7.15 -29.65 8.32
N SER A 88 7.67 -30.83 7.99
CA SER A 88 8.81 -31.45 8.67
C SER A 88 10.15 -30.89 8.17
N ASP A 89 11.23 -31.30 8.83
CA ASP A 89 12.61 -30.98 8.37
C ASP A 89 12.85 -31.42 6.91
N GLN A 90 12.17 -32.48 6.46
CA GLN A 90 12.30 -32.97 5.08
C GLN A 90 11.76 -31.95 4.06
N GLY A 91 10.70 -31.21 4.40
CA GLY A 91 10.19 -30.10 3.58
C GLY A 91 11.23 -29.00 3.39
N ALA A 92 11.91 -28.60 4.48
CA ALA A 92 12.99 -27.60 4.42
C ALA A 92 14.19 -28.09 3.59
N ILE A 93 14.58 -29.36 3.76
CA ILE A 93 15.67 -30.00 2.99
C ILE A 93 15.30 -30.06 1.50
N ALA A 94 14.07 -30.46 1.18
CA ALA A 94 13.59 -30.52 -0.20
C ALA A 94 13.54 -29.13 -0.85
N PHE A 95 13.18 -28.11 -0.08
CA PHE A 95 13.19 -26.72 -0.54
C PHE A 95 14.62 -26.27 -0.87
N ASP A 96 15.57 -26.44 0.05
CA ASP A 96 16.98 -26.08 -0.16
C ASP A 96 17.58 -26.84 -1.37
N THR A 97 17.33 -28.14 -1.46
CA THR A 97 17.79 -28.98 -2.58
C THR A 97 17.31 -28.43 -3.91
N ARG A 98 16.04 -28.01 -3.99
CA ARG A 98 15.46 -27.42 -5.20
C ARG A 98 16.11 -26.06 -5.53
N VAL A 99 16.30 -25.21 -4.53
CA VAL A 99 16.96 -23.90 -4.72
C VAL A 99 18.39 -24.08 -5.22
N ARG A 100 19.17 -24.97 -4.58
CA ARG A 100 20.55 -25.29 -5.00
C ARG A 100 20.60 -25.78 -6.44
N LYS A 101 19.65 -26.66 -6.81
CA LYS A 101 19.56 -27.18 -8.20
C LYS A 101 19.28 -26.05 -9.22
N GLU A 102 18.35 -25.14 -8.91
CA GLU A 102 18.04 -24.01 -9.79
C GLU A 102 19.23 -23.04 -9.93
N LEU A 103 19.98 -22.84 -8.83
CA LEU A 103 21.20 -22.03 -8.83
C LEU A 103 22.43 -22.78 -9.40
N LYS A 104 22.29 -24.06 -9.77
CA LYS A 104 23.35 -24.94 -10.28
C LYS A 104 24.52 -25.09 -9.30
N LEU A 105 24.22 -25.09 -8.01
CA LEU A 105 25.21 -25.30 -6.93
C LEU A 105 25.46 -26.77 -6.70
N GLY A 106 26.73 -27.15 -6.51
CA GLY A 106 27.18 -28.49 -6.15
C GLY A 106 27.21 -28.72 -4.64
N GLU A 107 27.58 -29.95 -4.23
CA GLU A 107 27.63 -30.33 -2.82
C GLU A 107 28.68 -29.54 -2.01
N ASN A 108 29.78 -29.13 -2.65
CA ASN A 108 30.88 -28.42 -2.00
C ASN A 108 30.72 -26.86 -2.06
N ASP A 109 29.65 -26.38 -2.67
CA ASP A 109 29.38 -24.93 -2.71
C ASP A 109 28.86 -24.44 -1.34
N PRO A 110 29.08 -23.17 -0.99
CA PRO A 110 28.60 -22.59 0.26
C PRO A 110 27.10 -22.80 0.47
N PRO A 111 26.62 -22.83 1.72
CA PRO A 111 25.20 -22.87 2.01
C PRO A 111 24.50 -21.63 1.45
N VAL A 112 23.24 -21.80 1.01
CA VAL A 112 22.40 -20.68 0.61
C VAL A 112 21.89 -19.95 1.85
N GLU A 113 22.01 -18.63 1.86
CA GLU A 113 21.43 -17.81 2.91
C GLU A 113 19.95 -17.54 2.61
N TYR A 114 19.09 -17.67 3.63
CA TYR A 114 17.66 -17.46 3.53
C TYR A 114 17.19 -16.37 4.48
N VAL A 115 16.25 -15.56 4.02
CA VAL A 115 15.44 -14.67 4.86
C VAL A 115 14.09 -15.33 5.08
N CYS A 116 13.67 -15.44 6.34
CA CYS A 116 12.38 -16.01 6.72
C CYS A 116 11.42 -14.89 7.11
N GLU A 117 10.24 -14.88 6.49
CA GLU A 117 9.20 -13.90 6.73
C GLU A 117 7.86 -14.61 6.97
N LEU A 118 6.94 -13.94 7.67
CA LEU A 118 5.56 -14.41 7.79
C LEU A 118 4.87 -14.26 6.44
N LYS A 119 4.15 -15.31 6.02
CA LYS A 119 3.24 -15.19 4.88
C LYS A 119 1.91 -14.66 5.37
N PHE A 120 1.70 -13.36 5.19
CA PHE A 120 0.42 -12.74 5.45
C PHE A 120 -0.63 -13.23 4.45
N ASP A 121 -1.86 -13.38 4.94
CA ASP A 121 -3.02 -13.77 4.14
C ASP A 121 -3.96 -12.58 3.99
N GLY A 122 -4.20 -12.15 2.77
CA GLY A 122 -5.00 -10.97 2.46
C GLY A 122 -5.24 -10.83 0.96
N LEU A 123 -5.18 -9.61 0.44
CA LEU A 123 -5.33 -9.30 -0.98
C LEU A 123 -3.98 -8.88 -1.56
N ALA A 124 -3.47 -9.68 -2.48
CA ALA A 124 -2.26 -9.33 -3.22
C ALA A 124 -2.51 -8.12 -4.13
N ILE A 125 -1.65 -7.11 -4.02
CA ILE A 125 -1.73 -5.89 -4.82
C ILE A 125 -0.40 -5.56 -5.49
N ASN A 126 -0.51 -4.84 -6.61
CA ASN A 126 0.60 -4.18 -7.27
C ASN A 126 0.40 -2.67 -7.19
N LEU A 127 1.40 -1.96 -6.70
CA LEU A 127 1.44 -0.50 -6.60
C LEU A 127 2.41 0.03 -7.66
N ARG A 128 1.91 0.83 -8.59
CA ARG A 128 2.72 1.47 -9.62
C ARG A 128 2.96 2.93 -9.27
N TYR A 129 4.22 3.28 -9.20
CA TYR A 129 4.70 4.64 -9.02
C TYR A 129 5.37 5.13 -10.29
N GLU A 130 5.06 6.36 -10.71
CA GLU A 130 5.75 7.05 -11.80
C GLU A 130 6.36 8.34 -11.24
N ASN A 131 7.65 8.53 -11.45
CA ASN A 131 8.40 9.64 -10.87
C ASN A 131 8.18 9.76 -9.34
N GLY A 132 8.06 8.63 -8.67
CA GLY A 132 7.81 8.52 -7.25
C GLY A 132 6.37 8.80 -6.79
N ILE A 133 5.42 9.07 -7.68
CA ILE A 133 4.00 9.31 -7.36
C ILE A 133 3.21 8.04 -7.60
N LEU A 134 2.33 7.66 -6.66
CA LEU A 134 1.40 6.55 -6.83
C LEU A 134 0.36 6.91 -7.90
N VAL A 135 0.45 6.27 -9.05
CA VAL A 135 -0.46 6.47 -10.18
C VAL A 135 -1.52 5.38 -10.30
N GLN A 136 -1.19 4.15 -9.88
CA GLN A 136 -2.09 3.01 -10.00
C GLN A 136 -1.86 1.99 -8.89
N ALA A 137 -2.95 1.36 -8.42
CA ALA A 137 -2.92 0.17 -7.61
C ALA A 137 -3.90 -0.86 -8.20
N ALA A 138 -3.46 -2.10 -8.34
CA ALA A 138 -4.27 -3.15 -8.93
C ALA A 138 -4.22 -4.43 -8.09
N THR A 139 -5.34 -5.16 -8.00
CA THR A 139 -5.36 -6.51 -7.44
C THR A 139 -4.58 -7.47 -8.33
N ARG A 140 -4.17 -8.62 -7.80
CA ARG A 140 -3.49 -9.64 -8.61
C ARG A 140 -4.37 -10.18 -9.74
N GLY A 141 -5.67 -10.38 -9.48
CA GLY A 141 -6.57 -11.04 -10.41
C GLY A 141 -6.09 -12.45 -10.77
N ASP A 142 -6.06 -12.76 -12.06
CA ASP A 142 -5.52 -14.03 -12.60
C ASP A 142 -3.99 -14.04 -12.71
N GLY A 143 -3.33 -12.95 -12.36
CA GLY A 143 -1.89 -12.75 -12.46
C GLY A 143 -1.46 -11.94 -13.68
N GLU A 144 -2.25 -11.86 -14.73
CA GLU A 144 -2.01 -11.00 -15.90
C GLU A 144 -2.89 -9.76 -15.87
N THR A 145 -4.14 -9.90 -15.41
CA THR A 145 -5.12 -8.81 -15.32
C THR A 145 -5.74 -8.80 -13.93
N GLY A 146 -5.70 -7.67 -13.28
CA GLY A 146 -6.34 -7.38 -12.01
C GLY A 146 -7.40 -6.30 -12.12
N GLU A 147 -7.87 -5.80 -11.00
CA GLU A 147 -8.85 -4.73 -10.89
C GLU A 147 -8.18 -3.46 -10.36
N ASP A 148 -8.52 -2.30 -10.93
CA ASP A 148 -8.05 -1.01 -10.45
C ASP A 148 -8.67 -0.69 -9.09
N VAL A 149 -7.83 -0.70 -8.06
CA VAL A 149 -8.20 -0.38 -6.68
C VAL A 149 -7.47 0.88 -6.17
N THR A 150 -7.00 1.73 -7.08
CA THR A 150 -6.19 2.91 -6.76
C THR A 150 -6.85 3.80 -5.73
N GLN A 151 -8.15 4.07 -5.88
CA GLN A 151 -8.89 4.93 -4.95
C GLN A 151 -9.00 4.29 -3.55
N ASN A 152 -9.22 2.98 -3.49
CA ASN A 152 -9.28 2.23 -2.23
C ASN A 152 -7.92 2.24 -1.53
N VAL A 153 -6.85 1.97 -2.27
CA VAL A 153 -5.48 1.92 -1.73
C VAL A 153 -5.02 3.29 -1.24
N ARG A 154 -5.45 4.38 -1.87
CA ARG A 154 -5.16 5.74 -1.39
C ARG A 154 -5.68 6.01 0.02
N THR A 155 -6.71 5.29 0.47
CA THR A 155 -7.23 5.41 1.85
C THR A 155 -6.35 4.69 2.88
N ILE A 156 -5.44 3.83 2.44
CA ILE A 156 -4.51 3.10 3.32
C ILE A 156 -3.34 4.04 3.66
N HIS A 157 -3.32 4.51 4.89
CA HIS A 157 -2.33 5.51 5.32
C HIS A 157 -0.88 5.01 5.30
N GLN A 158 -0.66 3.70 5.45
CA GLN A 158 0.66 3.07 5.35
C GLN A 158 1.21 3.09 3.91
N VAL A 159 0.34 3.24 2.90
CA VAL A 159 0.78 3.38 1.51
C VAL A 159 1.17 4.83 1.23
N SER A 160 2.41 5.06 0.85
CA SER A 160 2.89 6.39 0.49
C SER A 160 2.32 6.81 -0.86
N LEU A 161 1.68 7.99 -0.93
CA LEU A 161 1.26 8.58 -2.22
C LEU A 161 2.46 9.11 -3.01
N ARG A 162 3.58 9.42 -2.32
CA ARG A 162 4.85 9.81 -2.92
C ARG A 162 6.00 9.13 -2.20
N LEU A 163 6.84 8.44 -2.94
CA LEU A 163 8.07 7.83 -2.43
C LEU A 163 9.13 8.89 -2.14
N LYS A 164 9.91 8.68 -1.08
CA LYS A 164 11.10 9.49 -0.75
C LYS A 164 12.31 8.89 -1.47
N ASN A 165 13.18 9.75 -2.01
CA ASN A 165 14.45 9.34 -2.64
C ASN A 165 14.29 8.27 -3.76
N CYS A 166 13.20 8.32 -4.52
CA CYS A 166 12.99 7.44 -5.66
C CYS A 166 13.53 8.11 -6.93
N ASN A 167 14.52 7.50 -7.55
CA ASN A 167 15.14 7.98 -8.80
C ASN A 167 14.67 7.17 -10.01
N ALA A 168 13.77 6.21 -9.84
CA ALA A 168 13.22 5.42 -10.94
C ALA A 168 12.06 6.17 -11.60
N ASP A 169 12.04 6.20 -12.93
CA ASP A 169 10.92 6.75 -13.70
C ASP A 169 9.64 5.96 -13.44
N VAL A 170 9.76 4.63 -13.36
CA VAL A 170 8.68 3.68 -13.01
C VAL A 170 9.19 2.70 -11.97
N LEU A 171 8.42 2.53 -10.90
CA LEU A 171 8.65 1.52 -9.87
C LEU A 171 7.34 0.79 -9.57
N GLU A 172 7.36 -0.53 -9.64
CA GLU A 172 6.27 -1.39 -9.16
C GLU A 172 6.65 -2.04 -7.85
N VAL A 173 5.76 -1.93 -6.86
CA VAL A 173 5.89 -2.54 -5.54
C VAL A 173 4.74 -3.49 -5.32
N ARG A 174 5.05 -4.74 -5.01
CA ARG A 174 4.05 -5.78 -4.72
C ARG A 174 3.97 -6.01 -3.23
N GLY A 175 2.75 -6.23 -2.75
CA GLY A 175 2.51 -6.44 -1.34
C GLY A 175 1.18 -7.11 -1.10
N GLU A 176 0.85 -7.21 0.18
CA GLU A 176 -0.39 -7.82 0.67
C GLU A 176 -1.16 -6.80 1.50
N VAL A 177 -2.44 -6.60 1.19
CA VAL A 177 -3.35 -5.82 2.02
C VAL A 177 -4.11 -6.79 2.91
N TYR A 178 -3.97 -6.63 4.21
CA TYR A 178 -4.66 -7.46 5.20
C TYR A 178 -5.28 -6.60 6.30
N MET A 179 -6.20 -7.17 7.03
CA MET A 179 -6.85 -6.54 8.18
C MET A 179 -6.42 -7.25 9.45
N SER A 180 -5.99 -6.50 10.47
CA SER A 180 -5.67 -7.08 11.77
C SER A 180 -6.91 -7.66 12.45
N ARG A 181 -6.76 -8.69 13.29
CA ARG A 181 -7.90 -9.25 14.05
C ARG A 181 -8.64 -8.22 14.90
N PRO A 182 -7.95 -7.32 15.64
CA PRO A 182 -8.63 -6.26 16.37
C PRO A 182 -9.45 -5.33 15.48
N ASP A 183 -8.92 -4.94 14.31
CA ASP A 183 -9.63 -4.08 13.37
C ASP A 183 -10.81 -4.78 12.73
N PHE A 184 -10.66 -6.06 12.36
CA PHE A 184 -11.74 -6.88 11.87
C PHE A 184 -12.89 -7.00 12.89
N ASN A 185 -12.56 -7.29 14.16
CA ASN A 185 -13.58 -7.40 15.20
C ASN A 185 -14.33 -6.08 15.39
N ARG A 186 -13.61 -4.95 15.47
CA ARG A 186 -14.20 -3.62 15.57
C ARG A 186 -15.10 -3.28 14.39
N TYR A 187 -14.64 -3.59 13.17
CA TYR A 187 -15.44 -3.41 11.95
C TYR A 187 -16.69 -4.29 11.98
N ASN A 188 -16.54 -5.56 12.32
CA ASN A 188 -17.65 -6.50 12.37
C ASN A 188 -18.70 -6.10 13.42
N GLU A 189 -18.28 -5.68 14.61
CA GLU A 189 -19.18 -5.13 15.64
C GLU A 189 -19.97 -3.92 15.12
N SER A 190 -19.35 -3.05 14.34
CA SER A 190 -20.02 -1.89 13.73
C SER A 190 -21.05 -2.27 12.67
N GLN A 191 -20.98 -3.48 12.11
CA GLN A 191 -21.91 -4.03 11.10
C GLN A 191 -23.02 -4.89 11.72
N ILE A 192 -22.91 -5.29 13.01
CA ILE A 192 -23.95 -6.03 13.70
C ILE A 192 -25.25 -5.20 13.71
N GLY A 193 -26.30 -5.72 13.10
CA GLY A 193 -27.60 -5.05 12.93
C GLY A 193 -27.84 -4.41 11.55
N ARG A 194 -26.82 -4.39 10.65
CA ARG A 194 -26.99 -3.90 9.27
C ARG A 194 -27.23 -5.02 8.24
N ALA A 195 -27.22 -6.27 8.66
CA ALA A 195 -27.27 -7.44 7.78
C ALA A 195 -28.68 -7.82 7.31
N HIS A 196 -29.67 -6.95 7.43
CA HIS A 196 -31.04 -7.19 7.00
C HIS A 196 -31.61 -5.96 6.29
N VAL A 197 -31.05 -5.62 5.14
CA VAL A 197 -31.78 -4.82 4.13
C VAL A 197 -31.52 -5.45 2.77
#